data_500b44d259266d08039bc4ae5b353e49
#
_entry.id   500b44d259266d08039bc4ae5b353e49
#
_cell.length_a   1.000
_cell.length_b   1.000
_cell.length_c   1.000
_cell.angle_alpha   90.00
_cell.angle_beta   90.00
_cell.angle_gamma   90.00
#
_symmetry.space_group_name_H-M   'P 1'
#
loop_
_entity.id
_entity.type
_entity.pdbx_description
1 polymer ?
#
loop_
_entity_poly.entity_id
_entity_poly.type
_entity_poly.pdbx_seq_one_letter_code
_entity_poly.pdbx_strand_id
1 'polypeptide(L)'
;MNASPCSHCGTVNTIMTPLLYHDASKELLISYVPMELGLSKDAQEKAIGDMMREVTGNLPQGAFKAYLLQPRQALTTQGLIEQVLQADGVTPQMMQEQRDRVKLIEVFVQAPPEAIPGLVQQHDDRIDAQFIQTMTLLIQQFLNEGREQVAEQVAAVQNLIVELSTFGRQLIHESQEQEAVVAEVANQINALGPNAQRSDFLNLTVSYAGDVQRLQALVGLVRPVFDYQFFQELTDFTSKSPADDRGNLEELRDTLLQLTSMVDQQAQAAMQEAVQLLRAIMGSPQPDELIQANLPMIDYTFMQILSANIQEATQRGDINASARLK
;
A
#
# COMPACT_ATOMS: atom_id res chain seq x y z
N MET A 1 32.12 5.26 0.75
CA MET A 1 33.58 5.31 0.47
C MET A 1 34.26 4.23 1.30
N ASN A 2 34.79 3.21 0.64
CA ASN A 2 35.69 2.27 1.32
C ASN A 2 37.11 2.71 0.99
N ALA A 3 37.84 3.17 2.01
CA ALA A 3 39.26 3.52 1.89
C ALA A 3 40.06 2.36 2.46
N SER A 4 40.75 1.62 1.57
CA SER A 4 41.69 0.60 2.00
C SER A 4 43.11 1.08 1.70
N PRO A 5 44.02 1.10 2.70
CA PRO A 5 45.41 1.44 2.42
C PRO A 5 46.06 0.40 1.51
N CYS A 6 46.81 0.86 0.54
CA CYS A 6 47.61 -0.01 -0.29
C CYS A 6 48.65 -0.75 0.60
N SER A 7 48.69 -2.08 0.49
CA SER A 7 49.60 -2.91 1.28
C SER A 7 51.07 -2.69 0.96
N HIS A 8 51.39 -2.00 -0.12
CA HIS A 8 52.79 -1.78 -0.56
C HIS A 8 53.31 -0.38 -0.27
N CYS A 9 52.45 0.67 -0.40
CA CYS A 9 52.89 2.07 -0.22
C CYS A 9 52.13 2.86 0.82
N GLY A 10 51.13 2.25 1.46
CA GLY A 10 50.29 2.91 2.47
C GLY A 10 49.32 3.96 1.93
N THR A 11 49.29 4.18 0.61
CA THR A 11 48.37 5.14 -0.01
C THR A 11 46.91 4.65 0.09
N VAL A 12 46.00 5.53 0.47
CA VAL A 12 44.58 5.21 0.59
C VAL A 12 43.97 5.31 -0.78
N ASN A 13 43.52 4.17 -1.32
CA ASN A 13 42.73 4.13 -2.56
C ASN A 13 41.27 4.48 -2.25
N THR A 14 40.80 5.58 -2.80
CA THR A 14 39.39 5.96 -2.70
C THR A 14 38.60 5.27 -3.79
N ILE A 15 37.70 4.35 -3.41
CA ILE A 15 36.77 3.73 -4.34
C ILE A 15 35.50 4.58 -4.31
N MET A 16 35.11 5.17 -5.47
CA MET A 16 33.82 5.82 -5.62
C MET A 16 32.78 4.73 -5.94
N THR A 17 31.76 4.64 -5.11
CA THR A 17 30.66 3.73 -5.29
C THR A 17 29.40 4.56 -5.59
N PRO A 18 28.95 4.66 -6.83
CA PRO A 18 27.68 5.29 -7.13
C PRO A 18 26.55 4.41 -6.59
N LEU A 19 25.62 5.07 -5.93
CA LEU A 19 24.42 4.46 -5.40
C LEU A 19 23.24 4.95 -6.23
N LEU A 20 22.44 4.04 -6.72
CA LEU A 20 21.19 4.31 -7.43
C LEU A 20 20.05 3.68 -6.67
N TYR A 21 19.07 4.49 -6.32
CA TYR A 21 17.84 4.02 -5.72
C TYR A 21 16.78 3.85 -6.80
N HIS A 22 16.24 2.62 -6.92
CA HIS A 22 15.13 2.31 -7.80
C HIS A 22 13.83 2.40 -7.02
N ASP A 23 13.03 3.43 -7.26
CA ASP A 23 11.84 3.74 -6.47
C ASP A 23 10.74 2.67 -6.60
N ALA A 24 10.54 2.11 -7.79
CA ALA A 24 9.50 1.11 -8.04
C ALA A 24 9.77 -0.22 -7.32
N SER A 25 11.03 -0.67 -7.23
CA SER A 25 11.41 -1.90 -6.53
C SER A 25 11.83 -1.65 -5.08
N LYS A 26 11.95 -0.39 -4.66
CA LYS A 26 12.55 0.00 -3.37
C LYS A 26 13.97 -0.56 -3.14
N GLU A 27 14.65 -0.89 -4.22
CA GLU A 27 15.99 -1.46 -4.19
C GLU A 27 17.08 -0.41 -4.33
N LEU A 28 18.18 -0.60 -3.63
CA LEU A 28 19.38 0.19 -3.72
C LEU A 28 20.37 -0.52 -4.64
N LEU A 29 20.60 0.04 -5.83
CA LEU A 29 21.57 -0.49 -6.77
C LEU A 29 22.96 0.10 -6.49
N ILE A 30 23.93 -0.76 -6.23
CA ILE A 30 25.32 -0.39 -5.96
C ILE A 30 26.18 -0.84 -7.13
N SER A 31 26.86 0.09 -7.78
CA SER A 31 27.85 -0.22 -8.81
C SER A 31 29.25 0.21 -8.36
N TYR A 32 30.24 -0.64 -8.62
CA TYR A 32 31.63 -0.33 -8.27
C TYR A 32 32.36 0.19 -9.51
N VAL A 33 32.92 1.39 -9.39
CA VAL A 33 33.91 1.88 -10.35
C VAL A 33 35.26 1.92 -9.63
N PRO A 34 36.19 1.02 -9.96
CA PRO A 34 37.56 1.14 -9.51
C PRO A 34 38.17 2.39 -10.17
N MET A 35 38.41 3.43 -9.36
CA MET A 35 39.16 4.60 -9.81
C MET A 35 40.63 4.37 -9.49
N GLU A 36 41.44 4.12 -10.51
CA GLU A 36 42.90 4.09 -10.35
C GLU A 36 43.43 5.49 -10.03
N LEU A 37 44.14 5.59 -8.93
CA LEU A 37 44.88 6.81 -8.59
C LEU A 37 45.90 7.10 -9.69
N GLY A 38 45.72 8.22 -10.40
CA GLY A 38 46.61 8.62 -11.50
C GLY A 38 45.92 8.92 -12.82
N LEU A 39 44.60 8.66 -12.91
CA LEU A 39 43.83 9.10 -14.06
C LEU A 39 43.73 10.64 -14.07
N SER A 40 43.90 11.24 -15.26
CA SER A 40 43.63 12.68 -15.42
C SER A 40 42.17 12.97 -15.13
N LYS A 41 41.88 14.22 -14.74
CA LYS A 41 40.51 14.66 -14.43
C LYS A 41 39.53 14.33 -15.58
N ASP A 42 39.98 14.52 -16.82
CA ASP A 42 39.18 14.24 -18.02
C ASP A 42 38.89 12.74 -18.19
N ALA A 43 39.87 11.87 -17.86
CA ALA A 43 39.67 10.42 -17.88
C ALA A 43 38.72 9.95 -16.79
N GLN A 44 38.74 10.58 -15.61
CA GLN A 44 37.79 10.31 -14.53
C GLN A 44 36.38 10.73 -14.89
N GLU A 45 36.21 11.94 -15.48
CA GLU A 45 34.90 12.45 -15.92
C GLU A 45 34.33 11.57 -17.04
N LYS A 46 35.20 11.12 -17.97
CA LYS A 46 34.78 10.18 -19.02
C LYS A 46 34.34 8.83 -18.45
N ALA A 47 35.11 8.25 -17.55
CA ALA A 47 34.78 6.95 -16.94
C ALA A 47 33.45 7.02 -16.14
N ILE A 48 33.24 8.09 -15.41
CA ILE A 48 31.97 8.38 -14.72
C ILE A 48 30.83 8.51 -15.73
N GLY A 49 31.03 9.26 -16.82
CA GLY A 49 30.02 9.47 -17.86
C GLY A 49 29.67 8.17 -18.60
N ASP A 50 30.63 7.32 -18.90
CA ASP A 50 30.43 6.02 -19.55
C ASP A 50 29.64 5.06 -18.64
N MET A 51 30.02 4.96 -17.36
CA MET A 51 29.28 4.20 -16.36
C MET A 51 27.84 4.70 -16.19
N MET A 52 27.64 6.01 -16.15
CA MET A 52 26.33 6.62 -16.02
C MET A 52 25.43 6.23 -17.20
N ARG A 53 25.99 6.22 -18.43
CA ARG A 53 25.24 5.78 -19.63
C ARG A 53 24.89 4.30 -19.57
N GLU A 54 25.81 3.44 -19.13
CA GLU A 54 25.56 2.02 -18.98
C GLU A 54 24.47 1.72 -17.95
N VAL A 55 24.54 2.35 -16.79
CA VAL A 55 23.52 2.18 -15.74
C VAL A 55 22.16 2.71 -16.20
N THR A 56 22.11 3.89 -16.81
CA THR A 56 20.83 4.46 -17.30
C THR A 56 20.23 3.66 -18.44
N GLY A 57 21.07 3.06 -19.30
CA GLY A 57 20.60 2.21 -20.38
C GLY A 57 19.96 0.90 -19.93
N ASN A 58 20.31 0.43 -18.73
CA ASN A 58 19.82 -0.82 -18.17
C ASN A 58 18.65 -0.63 -17.17
N LEU A 59 18.28 0.63 -16.86
CA LEU A 59 17.14 0.90 -16.00
C LEU A 59 15.81 0.85 -16.76
N PRO A 60 14.72 0.35 -16.13
CA PRO A 60 13.39 0.43 -16.72
C PRO A 60 12.99 1.88 -17.06
N GLN A 61 12.24 2.05 -18.14
CA GLN A 61 11.75 3.39 -18.51
C GLN A 61 10.91 4.00 -17.37
N GLY A 62 11.23 5.24 -17.01
CA GLY A 62 10.56 5.97 -15.93
C GLY A 62 11.14 5.76 -14.52
N ALA A 63 12.08 4.83 -14.35
CA ALA A 63 12.75 4.58 -13.05
C ALA A 63 13.87 5.59 -12.74
N PHE A 64 14.20 6.45 -13.72
CA PHE A 64 15.37 7.31 -13.65
C PHE A 64 15.08 8.68 -13.03
N LYS A 65 15.81 9.02 -11.97
CA LYS A 65 15.82 10.36 -11.37
C LYS A 65 17.17 11.03 -11.58
N ALA A 66 17.23 11.99 -12.52
CA ALA A 66 18.47 12.65 -12.97
C ALA A 66 19.32 13.24 -11.83
N TYR A 67 18.68 13.71 -10.75
CA TYR A 67 19.38 14.30 -9.60
C TYR A 67 20.21 13.30 -8.79
N LEU A 68 19.90 12.00 -8.85
CA LEU A 68 20.70 10.95 -8.19
C LEU A 68 22.07 10.74 -8.84
N LEU A 69 22.23 11.20 -10.07
CA LEU A 69 23.46 11.09 -10.83
C LEU A 69 24.44 12.25 -10.59
N GLN A 70 24.03 13.27 -9.84
CA GLN A 70 24.93 14.34 -9.48
C GLN A 70 25.92 13.85 -8.43
N PRO A 71 27.25 14.04 -8.64
CA PRO A 71 28.24 13.61 -7.68
C PRO A 71 28.03 14.34 -6.35
N ARG A 72 27.79 13.58 -5.31
CA ARG A 72 27.66 14.08 -3.92
C ARG A 72 28.55 13.28 -3.01
N GLN A 73 29.02 13.92 -1.95
CA GLN A 73 29.85 13.26 -0.94
C GLN A 73 29.02 13.06 0.33
N ALA A 74 28.98 11.84 0.83
CA ALA A 74 28.44 11.50 2.13
C ALA A 74 29.55 10.87 2.97
N LEU A 75 29.80 11.38 4.16
CA LEU A 75 30.83 10.85 5.07
C LEU A 75 30.33 9.65 5.88
N THR A 76 29.02 9.49 5.97
CA THR A 76 28.35 8.40 6.72
C THR A 76 27.23 7.82 5.88
N THR A 77 26.87 6.55 6.15
CA THR A 77 25.69 5.90 5.53
C THR A 77 24.41 6.68 5.82
N GLN A 78 24.27 7.20 7.04
CA GLN A 78 23.11 8.02 7.41
C GLN A 78 23.04 9.31 6.59
N GLY A 79 24.17 10.01 6.41
CA GLY A 79 24.22 11.21 5.57
C GLY A 79 23.93 10.92 4.10
N LEU A 80 24.26 9.71 3.61
CA LEU A 80 23.90 9.28 2.28
C LEU A 80 22.36 9.08 2.16
N ILE A 81 21.76 8.38 3.10
CA ILE A 81 20.30 8.16 3.15
C ILE A 81 19.57 9.50 3.20
N GLU A 82 20.02 10.42 4.05
CA GLU A 82 19.46 11.77 4.15
C GLU A 82 19.55 12.53 2.82
N GLN A 83 20.66 12.43 2.09
CA GLN A 83 20.79 13.07 0.77
C GLN A 83 19.86 12.44 -0.28
N VAL A 84 19.65 11.13 -0.26
CA VAL A 84 18.69 10.44 -1.15
C VAL A 84 17.28 10.91 -0.85
N LEU A 85 16.89 10.93 0.43
CA LEU A 85 15.57 11.39 0.86
C LEU A 85 15.31 12.85 0.49
N GLN A 86 16.31 13.73 0.69
CA GLN A 86 16.22 15.13 0.29
C GLN A 86 16.05 15.29 -1.23
N ALA A 87 16.75 14.46 -2.01
CA ALA A 87 16.62 14.46 -3.45
C ALA A 87 15.23 13.97 -3.92
N ASP A 88 14.57 13.15 -3.11
CA ASP A 88 13.16 12.73 -3.31
C ASP A 88 12.14 13.74 -2.78
N GLY A 89 12.58 14.91 -2.32
CA GLY A 89 11.71 15.98 -1.83
C GLY A 89 11.40 15.90 -0.34
N VAL A 90 12.01 14.96 0.40
CA VAL A 90 11.89 14.89 1.86
C VAL A 90 12.72 16.01 2.49
N THR A 91 12.07 16.98 3.09
CA THR A 91 12.75 18.11 3.73
C THR A 91 13.42 17.70 5.04
N PRO A 92 14.47 18.43 5.50
CA PRO A 92 15.05 18.20 6.83
C PRO A 92 14.02 18.30 7.96
N GLN A 93 13.00 19.16 7.80
CA GLN A 93 11.91 19.29 8.74
C GLN A 93 11.07 18.02 8.80
N MET A 94 10.67 17.46 7.66
CA MET A 94 9.92 16.18 7.60
C MET A 94 10.71 15.04 8.24
N MET A 95 12.01 14.98 8.03
CA MET A 95 12.88 13.99 8.67
C MET A 95 12.95 14.19 10.19
N GLN A 96 12.94 15.45 10.67
CA GLN A 96 12.91 15.72 12.09
C GLN A 96 11.57 15.35 12.72
N GLU A 97 10.47 15.72 12.07
CA GLU A 97 9.11 15.35 12.50
C GLU A 97 8.96 13.82 12.59
N GLN A 98 9.47 13.09 11.62
CA GLN A 98 9.46 11.62 11.66
C GLN A 98 10.29 11.06 12.82
N ARG A 99 11.49 11.60 13.08
CA ARG A 99 12.32 11.21 14.24
C ARG A 99 11.61 11.49 15.56
N ASP A 100 10.98 12.65 15.67
CA ASP A 100 10.26 13.04 16.88
C ASP A 100 9.00 12.21 17.08
N ARG A 101 8.34 11.76 15.99
CA ARG A 101 7.22 10.81 16.03
C ARG A 101 7.68 9.45 16.56
N VAL A 102 8.77 8.90 16.02
CA VAL A 102 9.32 7.61 16.49
C VAL A 102 9.71 7.67 17.96
N LYS A 103 10.37 8.75 18.41
CA LYS A 103 10.70 8.94 19.83
C LYS A 103 9.44 9.00 20.70
N LEU A 104 8.39 9.66 20.23
CA LEU A 104 7.14 9.71 20.99
C LEU A 104 6.50 8.32 21.08
N ILE A 105 6.52 7.53 20.00
CA ILE A 105 6.06 6.13 20.01
C ILE A 105 6.87 5.31 21.02
N GLU A 106 8.19 5.46 21.06
CA GLU A 106 9.05 4.78 22.06
C GLU A 106 8.64 5.13 23.49
N VAL A 107 8.31 6.40 23.77
CA VAL A 107 7.82 6.82 25.08
C VAL A 107 6.53 6.10 25.44
N PHE A 108 5.58 6.00 24.51
CA PHE A 108 4.32 5.27 24.73
C PHE A 108 4.55 3.78 24.96
N VAL A 109 5.38 3.13 24.15
CA VAL A 109 5.64 1.69 24.24
C VAL A 109 6.38 1.31 25.53
N GLN A 110 7.23 2.20 26.06
CA GLN A 110 7.98 1.98 27.31
C GLN A 110 7.17 2.36 28.56
N ALA A 111 6.08 3.10 28.40
CA ALA A 111 5.26 3.54 29.52
C ALA A 111 4.42 2.38 30.10
N PRO A 112 4.22 2.34 31.41
CA PRO A 112 3.27 1.41 32.00
C PRO A 112 1.84 1.79 31.56
N PRO A 113 0.92 0.79 31.41
CA PRO A 113 -0.43 1.03 30.91
C PRO A 113 -1.20 2.14 31.62
N GLU A 114 -0.98 2.29 32.93
CA GLU A 114 -1.62 3.33 33.75
C GLU A 114 -1.19 4.75 33.40
N ALA A 115 -0.01 4.93 32.78
CA ALA A 115 0.51 6.24 32.39
C ALA A 115 0.02 6.67 31.00
N ILE A 116 -0.46 5.72 30.16
CA ILE A 116 -0.86 6.00 28.78
C ILE A 116 -1.96 7.08 28.69
N PRO A 117 -3.03 7.07 29.52
CA PRO A 117 -4.05 8.13 29.45
C PRO A 117 -3.47 9.55 29.67
N GLY A 118 -2.53 9.68 30.60
CA GLY A 118 -1.86 10.97 30.85
C GLY A 118 -0.97 11.39 29.67
N LEU A 119 -0.25 10.46 29.07
CA LEU A 119 0.58 10.73 27.88
C LEU A 119 -0.27 11.10 26.66
N VAL A 120 -1.41 10.42 26.45
CA VAL A 120 -2.35 10.77 25.37
C VAL A 120 -2.84 12.20 25.58
N GLN A 121 -3.30 12.55 26.80
CA GLN A 121 -3.74 13.91 27.07
C GLN A 121 -2.67 14.97 26.83
N GLN A 122 -1.42 14.65 27.13
CA GLN A 122 -0.26 15.57 26.97
C GLN A 122 0.14 15.76 25.49
N HIS A 123 -0.05 14.76 24.66
CA HIS A 123 0.44 14.69 23.27
C HIS A 123 -0.66 14.48 22.23
N ASP A 124 -1.91 14.75 22.59
CA ASP A 124 -3.09 14.49 21.73
C ASP A 124 -3.00 15.21 20.37
N ASP A 125 -2.41 16.41 20.36
CA ASP A 125 -2.15 17.21 19.15
C ASP A 125 -1.14 16.58 18.19
N ARG A 126 -0.36 15.60 18.66
CA ARG A 126 0.66 14.89 17.87
C ARG A 126 0.23 13.49 17.46
N ILE A 127 -0.94 13.04 17.93
CA ILE A 127 -1.53 11.75 17.58
C ILE A 127 -2.43 11.95 16.37
N ASP A 128 -1.88 11.71 15.20
CA ASP A 128 -2.52 11.86 13.89
C ASP A 128 -2.50 10.55 13.09
N ALA A 129 -3.02 10.58 11.86
CA ALA A 129 -3.00 9.44 10.95
C ALA A 129 -1.60 8.87 10.73
N GLN A 130 -0.59 9.74 10.61
CA GLN A 130 0.79 9.32 10.37
C GLN A 130 1.41 8.68 11.63
N PHE A 131 1.01 9.14 12.83
CA PHE A 131 1.43 8.52 14.08
C PHE A 131 0.91 7.08 14.18
N ILE A 132 -0.37 6.87 13.95
CA ILE A 132 -1.00 5.53 13.97
C ILE A 132 -0.41 4.64 12.87
N GLN A 133 -0.23 5.16 11.65
CA GLN A 133 0.39 4.42 10.55
C GLN A 133 1.83 4.00 10.87
N THR A 134 2.62 4.88 11.51
CA THR A 134 3.99 4.55 11.92
C THR A 134 4.00 3.42 12.94
N MET A 135 3.07 3.40 13.91
CA MET A 135 2.94 2.29 14.86
C MET A 135 2.57 0.99 14.15
N THR A 136 1.63 1.03 13.19
CA THR A 136 1.23 -0.14 12.39
C THR A 136 2.41 -0.72 11.60
N LEU A 137 3.23 0.14 10.98
CA LEU A 137 4.43 -0.30 10.28
C LEU A 137 5.46 -0.94 11.22
N LEU A 138 5.64 -0.41 12.43
CA LEU A 138 6.52 -1.01 13.45
C LEU A 138 6.01 -2.38 13.90
N ILE A 139 4.70 -2.54 14.10
CA ILE A 139 4.09 -3.84 14.42
C ILE A 139 4.40 -4.86 13.33
N GLN A 140 4.17 -4.50 12.06
CA GLN A 140 4.46 -5.37 10.92
C GLN A 140 5.95 -5.73 10.84
N GLN A 141 6.83 -4.75 11.07
CA GLN A 141 8.28 -5.00 11.10
C GLN A 141 8.65 -6.01 12.19
N PHE A 142 8.14 -5.86 13.42
CA PHE A 142 8.42 -6.80 14.51
C PHE A 142 7.87 -8.19 14.23
N LEU A 143 6.71 -8.32 13.59
CA LEU A 143 6.17 -9.60 13.15
C LEU A 143 7.10 -10.26 12.11
N ASN A 144 7.58 -9.50 11.12
CA ASN A 144 8.50 -9.99 10.09
C ASN A 144 9.88 -10.40 10.67
N GLU A 145 10.28 -9.80 11.79
CA GLU A 145 11.51 -10.15 12.53
C GLU A 145 11.30 -11.35 13.49
N GLY A 146 10.09 -11.93 13.54
CA GLY A 146 9.76 -13.01 14.48
C GLY A 146 9.64 -12.57 15.95
N ARG A 147 9.46 -11.27 16.20
CA ARG A 147 9.36 -10.65 17.53
C ARG A 147 7.89 -10.45 17.94
N GLU A 148 7.12 -11.51 17.90
CA GLU A 148 5.66 -11.48 18.10
C GLU A 148 5.24 -10.80 19.41
N GLN A 149 5.91 -11.11 20.55
CA GLN A 149 5.58 -10.51 21.86
C GLN A 149 5.74 -8.98 21.85
N VAL A 150 6.76 -8.46 21.14
CA VAL A 150 6.96 -7.02 21.02
C VAL A 150 5.89 -6.39 20.12
N ALA A 151 5.54 -7.08 19.02
CA ALA A 151 4.46 -6.65 18.14
C ALA A 151 3.12 -6.57 18.89
N GLU A 152 2.78 -7.59 19.69
CA GLU A 152 1.58 -7.59 20.52
C GLU A 152 1.56 -6.46 21.55
N GLN A 153 2.71 -6.18 22.18
CA GLN A 153 2.81 -5.07 23.13
C GLN A 153 2.59 -3.73 22.44
N VAL A 154 3.19 -3.49 21.27
CA VAL A 154 3.00 -2.26 20.51
C VAL A 154 1.55 -2.14 20.03
N ALA A 155 0.93 -3.24 19.59
CA ALA A 155 -0.47 -3.26 19.18
C ALA A 155 -1.42 -2.95 20.34
N ALA A 156 -1.16 -3.48 21.53
CA ALA A 156 -1.95 -3.15 22.73
C ALA A 156 -1.87 -1.67 23.09
N VAL A 157 -0.68 -1.08 23.01
CA VAL A 157 -0.48 0.36 23.23
C VAL A 157 -1.19 1.17 22.15
N GLN A 158 -1.10 0.78 20.87
CA GLN A 158 -1.80 1.43 19.77
C GLN A 158 -3.31 1.45 19.99
N ASN A 159 -3.90 0.32 20.39
CA ASN A 159 -5.33 0.23 20.67
C ASN A 159 -5.76 1.19 21.78
N LEU A 160 -5.00 1.28 22.88
CA LEU A 160 -5.27 2.24 23.95
C LEU A 160 -5.18 3.71 23.47
N ILE A 161 -4.18 4.02 22.64
CA ILE A 161 -4.03 5.36 22.06
C ILE A 161 -5.23 5.69 21.17
N VAL A 162 -5.67 4.77 20.30
CA VAL A 162 -6.83 4.95 19.43
C VAL A 162 -8.12 5.15 20.26
N GLU A 163 -8.29 4.40 21.32
CA GLU A 163 -9.47 4.53 22.21
C GLU A 163 -9.49 5.88 22.95
N LEU A 164 -8.34 6.37 23.38
CA LEU A 164 -8.23 7.51 24.28
C LEU A 164 -8.00 8.85 23.56
N SER A 165 -7.34 8.87 22.41
CA SER A 165 -7.02 10.11 21.69
C SER A 165 -8.23 10.71 20.97
N THR A 166 -8.18 12.01 20.72
CA THR A 166 -9.21 12.72 19.94
C THR A 166 -9.27 12.18 18.51
N PHE A 167 -8.12 12.01 17.86
CA PHE A 167 -8.03 11.45 16.53
C PHE A 167 -8.57 10.01 16.46
N GLY A 168 -8.20 9.15 17.40
CA GLY A 168 -8.67 7.76 17.41
C GLY A 168 -10.16 7.64 17.65
N ARG A 169 -10.74 8.45 18.58
CA ARG A 169 -12.20 8.50 18.78
C ARG A 169 -12.94 8.97 17.53
N GLN A 170 -12.37 9.92 16.79
CA GLN A 170 -12.95 10.35 15.52
C GLN A 170 -12.93 9.22 14.49
N LEU A 171 -11.82 8.47 14.36
CA LEU A 171 -11.75 7.29 13.48
C LEU A 171 -12.78 6.23 13.85
N ILE A 172 -12.94 5.93 15.13
CA ILE A 172 -13.95 4.97 15.61
C ILE A 172 -15.36 5.45 15.25
N HIS A 173 -15.65 6.72 15.45
CA HIS A 173 -16.96 7.30 15.12
C HIS A 173 -17.23 7.22 13.61
N GLU A 174 -16.28 7.63 12.77
CA GLU A 174 -16.40 7.56 11.32
C GLU A 174 -16.60 6.11 10.83
N SER A 175 -15.88 5.14 11.42
CA SER A 175 -16.06 3.71 11.13
C SER A 175 -17.45 3.22 11.51
N GLN A 176 -17.94 3.58 12.70
CA GLN A 176 -19.28 3.21 13.17
C GLN A 176 -20.38 3.84 12.31
N GLU A 177 -20.22 5.09 11.89
CA GLU A 177 -21.16 5.73 10.96
C GLU A 177 -21.17 5.01 9.60
N GLN A 178 -20.01 4.66 9.09
CA GLN A 178 -19.91 3.91 7.83
C GLN A 178 -20.53 2.52 7.94
N GLU A 179 -20.27 1.80 9.04
CA GLU A 179 -20.91 0.50 9.29
C GLU A 179 -22.43 0.62 9.42
N ALA A 180 -22.94 1.67 10.07
CA ALA A 180 -24.36 1.93 10.18
C ALA A 180 -25.00 2.19 8.81
N VAL A 181 -24.35 2.97 7.94
CA VAL A 181 -24.80 3.20 6.56
C VAL A 181 -24.84 1.91 5.77
N VAL A 182 -23.78 1.08 5.84
CA VAL A 182 -23.73 -0.22 5.17
C VAL A 182 -24.85 -1.14 5.67
N ALA A 183 -25.10 -1.20 6.99
CA ALA A 183 -26.16 -2.01 7.57
C ALA A 183 -27.57 -1.51 7.16
N GLU A 184 -27.78 -0.19 7.11
CA GLU A 184 -29.04 0.39 6.63
C GLU A 184 -29.28 0.00 5.16
N VAL A 185 -28.29 0.18 4.28
CA VAL A 185 -28.41 -0.17 2.85
C VAL A 185 -28.66 -1.66 2.67
N ALA A 186 -27.94 -2.52 3.42
CA ALA A 186 -28.17 -3.95 3.41
C ALA A 186 -29.60 -4.33 3.82
N ASN A 187 -30.16 -3.67 4.85
CA ASN A 187 -31.54 -3.88 5.26
C ASN A 187 -32.56 -3.46 4.17
N GLN A 188 -32.28 -2.35 3.47
CA GLN A 188 -33.15 -1.91 2.36
C GLN A 188 -33.07 -2.87 1.16
N ILE A 189 -31.88 -3.40 0.83
CA ILE A 189 -31.73 -4.45 -0.18
C ILE A 189 -32.51 -5.70 0.23
N ASN A 190 -32.40 -6.15 1.48
CA ASN A 190 -33.14 -7.30 1.98
C ASN A 190 -34.66 -7.09 1.94
N ALA A 191 -35.14 -5.85 2.17
CA ALA A 191 -36.55 -5.50 2.10
C ALA A 191 -37.11 -5.59 0.67
N LEU A 192 -36.29 -5.49 -0.37
CA LEU A 192 -36.72 -5.75 -1.75
C LEU A 192 -37.13 -7.21 -1.98
N GLY A 193 -36.61 -8.11 -1.14
CA GLY A 193 -36.94 -9.53 -1.17
C GLY A 193 -36.19 -10.34 -2.23
N PRO A 194 -36.38 -11.68 -2.21
CA PRO A 194 -35.59 -12.59 -3.06
C PRO A 194 -35.93 -12.50 -4.55
N ASN A 195 -37.07 -11.87 -4.89
CA ASN A 195 -37.54 -11.70 -6.29
C ASN A 195 -37.32 -10.27 -6.79
N ALA A 196 -36.46 -9.50 -6.13
CA ALA A 196 -36.14 -8.12 -6.52
C ALA A 196 -35.69 -8.06 -7.98
N GLN A 197 -36.30 -7.15 -8.74
CA GLN A 197 -35.97 -6.92 -10.14
C GLN A 197 -35.01 -5.73 -10.27
N ARG A 198 -34.39 -5.57 -11.42
CA ARG A 198 -33.50 -4.46 -11.71
C ARG A 198 -34.15 -3.09 -11.47
N SER A 199 -35.46 -2.96 -11.81
CA SER A 199 -36.25 -1.75 -11.55
C SER A 199 -36.31 -1.38 -10.06
N ASP A 200 -36.31 -2.35 -9.16
CA ASP A 200 -36.34 -2.10 -7.71
C ASP A 200 -35.00 -1.52 -7.24
N PHE A 201 -33.91 -2.08 -7.74
CA PHE A 201 -32.57 -1.52 -7.50
C PHE A 201 -32.39 -0.15 -8.16
N LEU A 202 -32.98 0.10 -9.33
CA LEU A 202 -32.96 1.41 -9.97
C LEU A 202 -33.68 2.46 -9.10
N ASN A 203 -34.87 2.13 -8.59
CA ASN A 203 -35.62 3.03 -7.71
C ASN A 203 -34.87 3.30 -6.40
N LEU A 204 -34.26 2.27 -5.80
CA LEU A 204 -33.44 2.41 -4.60
C LEU A 204 -32.21 3.31 -4.88
N THR A 205 -31.54 3.09 -6.02
CA THR A 205 -30.38 3.90 -6.41
C THR A 205 -30.76 5.37 -6.62
N VAL A 206 -31.87 5.63 -7.30
CA VAL A 206 -32.39 7.00 -7.50
C VAL A 206 -32.75 7.66 -6.16
N SER A 207 -33.27 6.91 -5.19
CA SER A 207 -33.56 7.45 -3.86
C SER A 207 -32.31 7.89 -3.09
N TYR A 208 -31.13 7.41 -3.47
CA TYR A 208 -29.85 7.79 -2.91
C TYR A 208 -29.10 8.86 -3.73
N ALA A 209 -29.76 9.47 -4.73
CA ALA A 209 -29.14 10.53 -5.53
C ALA A 209 -28.59 11.65 -4.64
N GLY A 210 -27.30 11.98 -4.79
CA GLY A 210 -26.60 12.95 -3.94
C GLY A 210 -26.00 12.38 -2.63
N ASP A 211 -26.32 11.12 -2.27
CA ASP A 211 -25.74 10.46 -1.09
C ASP A 211 -24.67 9.44 -1.51
N VAL A 212 -23.43 9.93 -1.63
CA VAL A 212 -22.29 9.13 -2.10
C VAL A 212 -21.99 7.94 -1.18
N GLN A 213 -22.20 8.07 0.14
CA GLN A 213 -21.91 7.01 1.10
C GLN A 213 -22.88 5.83 0.92
N ARG A 214 -24.21 6.11 0.78
CA ARG A 214 -25.20 5.06 0.50
C ARG A 214 -25.01 4.44 -0.87
N LEU A 215 -24.67 5.23 -1.89
CA LEU A 215 -24.34 4.71 -3.22
C LEU A 215 -23.11 3.80 -3.20
N GLN A 216 -22.07 4.18 -2.48
CA GLN A 216 -20.86 3.36 -2.32
C GLN A 216 -21.19 2.03 -1.62
N ALA A 217 -21.96 2.06 -0.53
CA ALA A 217 -22.42 0.86 0.17
C ALA A 217 -23.26 -0.03 -0.75
N LEU A 218 -24.20 0.56 -1.51
CA LEU A 218 -25.06 -0.17 -2.44
C LEU A 218 -24.24 -0.85 -3.56
N VAL A 219 -23.32 -0.11 -4.19
CA VAL A 219 -22.44 -0.68 -5.23
C VAL A 219 -21.56 -1.78 -4.65
N GLY A 220 -20.99 -1.59 -3.46
CA GLY A 220 -20.17 -2.61 -2.80
C GLY A 220 -20.92 -3.89 -2.48
N LEU A 221 -22.18 -3.79 -2.03
CA LEU A 221 -22.99 -4.95 -1.65
C LEU A 221 -23.56 -5.72 -2.85
N VAL A 222 -23.95 -5.03 -3.93
CA VAL A 222 -24.65 -5.63 -5.06
C VAL A 222 -24.04 -5.25 -6.41
N ARG A 223 -22.71 -5.16 -6.50
CA ARG A 223 -21.97 -4.80 -7.72
C ARG A 223 -22.49 -5.47 -9.00
N PRO A 224 -22.84 -6.78 -9.01
CA PRO A 224 -23.33 -7.45 -10.23
C PRO A 224 -24.62 -6.87 -10.80
N VAL A 225 -25.41 -6.15 -10.01
CA VAL A 225 -26.66 -5.49 -10.49
C VAL A 225 -26.34 -4.33 -11.42
N PHE A 226 -25.23 -3.65 -11.21
CA PHE A 226 -24.80 -2.47 -11.99
C PHE A 226 -24.10 -2.89 -13.29
N ASP A 227 -24.84 -3.61 -14.14
CA ASP A 227 -24.41 -4.06 -15.47
C ASP A 227 -24.78 -3.04 -16.57
N TYR A 228 -24.43 -3.36 -17.81
CA TYR A 228 -24.75 -2.51 -18.96
C TYR A 228 -26.26 -2.22 -19.10
N GLN A 229 -27.11 -3.20 -18.79
CA GLN A 229 -28.57 -3.03 -18.91
C GLN A 229 -29.09 -2.09 -17.80
N PHE A 230 -28.53 -2.14 -16.60
CA PHE A 230 -28.87 -1.18 -15.55
C PHE A 230 -28.59 0.26 -15.99
N PHE A 231 -27.43 0.51 -16.57
CA PHE A 231 -27.07 1.85 -17.04
C PHE A 231 -27.93 2.30 -18.24
N GLN A 232 -28.38 1.38 -19.09
CA GLN A 232 -29.36 1.70 -20.12
C GLN A 232 -30.71 2.12 -19.51
N GLU A 233 -31.24 1.33 -18.54
CA GLU A 233 -32.48 1.66 -17.85
C GLU A 233 -32.41 2.99 -17.12
N LEU A 234 -31.28 3.30 -16.46
CA LEU A 234 -31.04 4.59 -15.81
C LEU A 234 -31.02 5.73 -16.83
N THR A 235 -30.41 5.53 -18.01
CA THR A 235 -30.37 6.53 -19.09
C THR A 235 -31.78 6.78 -19.66
N ASP A 236 -32.57 5.71 -19.85
CA ASP A 236 -33.95 5.80 -20.29
C ASP A 236 -34.84 6.50 -19.26
N PHE A 237 -34.63 6.20 -17.97
CA PHE A 237 -35.30 6.85 -16.86
C PHE A 237 -34.98 8.36 -16.83
N THR A 238 -33.71 8.72 -16.94
CA THR A 238 -33.23 10.11 -17.00
C THR A 238 -33.89 10.88 -18.16
N SER A 239 -33.95 10.26 -19.35
CA SER A 239 -34.55 10.89 -20.55
C SER A 239 -36.02 11.22 -20.39
N LYS A 240 -36.76 10.41 -19.62
CA LYS A 240 -38.22 10.54 -19.35
C LYS A 240 -38.50 11.46 -18.16
N SER A 241 -37.50 11.77 -17.35
CA SER A 241 -37.63 12.61 -16.16
C SER A 241 -37.80 14.09 -16.52
N PRO A 242 -38.38 14.94 -15.63
CA PRO A 242 -38.44 16.37 -15.80
C PRO A 242 -37.07 17.00 -16.05
N ALA A 243 -37.05 18.12 -16.78
CA ALA A 243 -35.78 18.78 -17.12
C ALA A 243 -34.95 19.18 -15.88
N ASP A 244 -35.64 19.57 -14.80
CA ASP A 244 -35.02 19.99 -13.56
C ASP A 244 -34.31 18.85 -12.81
N ASP A 245 -34.75 17.59 -12.99
CA ASP A 245 -34.18 16.43 -12.34
C ASP A 245 -33.06 15.77 -13.15
N ARG A 246 -32.97 16.06 -14.45
CA ARG A 246 -32.01 15.39 -15.35
C ARG A 246 -30.56 15.58 -14.94
N GLY A 247 -30.22 16.81 -14.51
CA GLY A 247 -28.86 17.11 -14.07
C GLY A 247 -28.41 16.22 -12.90
N ASN A 248 -29.26 16.07 -11.90
CA ASN A 248 -28.99 15.22 -10.73
C ASN A 248 -28.87 13.73 -11.12
N LEU A 249 -29.68 13.27 -12.08
CA LEU A 249 -29.64 11.88 -12.55
C LEU A 249 -28.42 11.59 -13.43
N GLU A 250 -27.94 12.57 -14.18
CA GLU A 250 -26.68 12.47 -14.92
C GLU A 250 -25.48 12.41 -13.96
N GLU A 251 -25.47 13.25 -12.92
CA GLU A 251 -24.46 13.20 -11.86
C GLU A 251 -24.49 11.88 -11.12
N LEU A 252 -25.67 11.37 -10.79
CA LEU A 252 -25.86 10.03 -10.19
C LEU A 252 -25.23 8.94 -11.08
N ARG A 253 -25.51 8.96 -12.39
CA ARG A 253 -24.95 8.00 -13.35
C ARG A 253 -23.42 8.07 -13.35
N ASP A 254 -22.86 9.25 -13.42
CA ASP A 254 -21.40 9.44 -13.48
C ASP A 254 -20.74 8.99 -12.16
N THR A 255 -21.36 9.28 -11.02
CA THR A 255 -20.94 8.76 -9.70
C THR A 255 -20.96 7.23 -9.66
N LEU A 256 -22.02 6.60 -10.14
CA LEU A 256 -22.11 5.14 -10.18
C LEU A 256 -21.05 4.50 -11.09
N LEU A 257 -20.77 5.10 -12.25
CA LEU A 257 -19.70 4.65 -13.13
C LEU A 257 -18.35 4.72 -12.46
N GLN A 258 -18.07 5.77 -11.70
CA GLN A 258 -16.86 5.90 -10.92
C GLN A 258 -16.77 4.86 -9.80
N LEU A 259 -17.84 4.70 -9.01
CA LEU A 259 -17.87 3.73 -7.90
C LEU A 259 -17.75 2.29 -8.41
N THR A 260 -18.44 1.92 -9.47
CA THR A 260 -18.33 0.59 -10.08
C THR A 260 -16.93 0.32 -10.61
N SER A 261 -16.30 1.31 -11.24
CA SER A 261 -14.92 1.20 -11.71
C SER A 261 -13.93 1.00 -10.54
N MET A 262 -14.13 1.72 -9.43
CA MET A 262 -13.29 1.56 -8.23
C MET A 262 -13.42 0.16 -7.63
N VAL A 263 -14.65 -0.36 -7.48
CA VAL A 263 -14.88 -1.72 -6.97
C VAL A 263 -14.27 -2.77 -7.90
N ASP A 264 -14.40 -2.62 -9.21
CA ASP A 264 -13.80 -3.54 -10.18
C ASP A 264 -12.27 -3.52 -10.13
N GLN A 265 -11.67 -2.34 -10.00
CA GLN A 265 -10.21 -2.19 -9.86
C GLN A 265 -9.70 -2.83 -8.56
N GLN A 266 -10.42 -2.64 -7.45
CA GLN A 266 -10.08 -3.28 -6.17
C GLN A 266 -10.16 -4.81 -6.26
N ALA A 267 -11.24 -5.33 -6.85
CA ALA A 267 -11.42 -6.77 -7.06
C ALA A 267 -10.32 -7.35 -7.96
N GLN A 268 -9.95 -6.62 -9.03
CA GLN A 268 -8.88 -7.04 -9.93
C GLN A 268 -7.50 -7.02 -9.24
N ALA A 269 -7.22 -6.01 -8.42
CA ALA A 269 -5.99 -5.93 -7.64
C ALA A 269 -5.89 -7.09 -6.64
N ALA A 270 -6.95 -7.33 -5.86
CA ALA A 270 -7.02 -8.46 -4.92
C ALA A 270 -6.83 -9.81 -5.62
N MET A 271 -7.43 -9.98 -6.80
CA MET A 271 -7.24 -11.20 -7.61
C MET A 271 -5.78 -11.35 -8.08
N GLN A 272 -5.14 -10.26 -8.52
CA GLN A 272 -3.74 -10.30 -8.94
C GLN A 272 -2.79 -10.62 -7.77
N GLU A 273 -3.02 -10.02 -6.61
CA GLU A 273 -2.26 -10.31 -5.39
C GLU A 273 -2.41 -11.77 -4.96
N ALA A 274 -3.61 -12.30 -4.95
CA ALA A 274 -3.87 -13.69 -4.62
C ALA A 274 -3.21 -14.66 -5.61
N VAL A 275 -3.21 -14.35 -6.92
CA VAL A 275 -2.49 -15.14 -7.95
C VAL A 275 -0.99 -15.09 -7.73
N GLN A 276 -0.44 -13.91 -7.40
CA GLN A 276 0.99 -13.78 -7.12
C GLN A 276 1.40 -14.56 -5.87
N LEU A 277 0.61 -14.47 -4.80
CA LEU A 277 0.85 -15.23 -3.57
C LEU A 277 0.78 -16.73 -3.84
N LEU A 278 -0.22 -17.21 -4.57
CA LEU A 278 -0.33 -18.64 -4.94
C LEU A 278 0.90 -19.10 -5.75
N ARG A 279 1.36 -18.30 -6.71
CA ARG A 279 2.57 -18.61 -7.48
C ARG A 279 3.82 -18.65 -6.61
N ALA A 280 3.95 -17.72 -5.67
CA ALA A 280 5.07 -17.68 -4.73
C ALA A 280 5.07 -18.93 -3.83
N ILE A 281 3.94 -19.33 -3.27
CA ILE A 281 3.78 -20.54 -2.46
C ILE A 281 4.14 -21.78 -3.29
N MET A 282 3.62 -21.89 -4.51
CA MET A 282 3.90 -23.03 -5.41
C MET A 282 5.35 -23.10 -5.84
N GLY A 283 6.06 -21.98 -5.95
CA GLY A 283 7.48 -21.91 -6.34
C GLY A 283 8.44 -22.05 -5.15
N SER A 284 7.95 -21.94 -3.92
CA SER A 284 8.81 -21.95 -2.73
C SER A 284 9.32 -23.36 -2.38
N PRO A 285 10.56 -23.47 -1.91
CA PRO A 285 11.05 -24.68 -1.25
C PRO A 285 10.44 -24.89 0.15
N GLN A 286 9.88 -23.84 0.77
CA GLN A 286 9.27 -23.82 2.11
C GLN A 286 7.88 -23.18 2.05
N PRO A 287 6.87 -23.85 1.44
CA PRO A 287 5.54 -23.26 1.26
C PRO A 287 4.83 -22.97 2.58
N ASP A 288 5.05 -23.80 3.61
CA ASP A 288 4.39 -23.64 4.92
C ASP A 288 4.78 -22.33 5.61
N GLU A 289 6.04 -21.93 5.52
CA GLU A 289 6.52 -20.66 6.08
C GLU A 289 5.89 -19.46 5.35
N LEU A 290 5.77 -19.53 4.02
CA LEU A 290 5.09 -18.49 3.23
C LEU A 290 3.59 -18.41 3.54
N ILE A 291 2.92 -19.53 3.71
CA ILE A 291 1.51 -19.58 4.11
C ILE A 291 1.34 -18.90 5.49
N GLN A 292 2.15 -19.28 6.48
CA GLN A 292 2.07 -18.69 7.81
C GLN A 292 2.35 -17.18 7.81
N ALA A 293 3.34 -16.73 7.05
CA ALA A 293 3.68 -15.32 6.95
C ALA A 293 2.60 -14.48 6.25
N ASN A 294 1.73 -15.10 5.44
CA ASN A 294 0.71 -14.43 4.64
C ASN A 294 -0.72 -14.86 4.99
N LEU A 295 -0.95 -15.43 6.18
CA LEU A 295 -2.28 -15.87 6.61
C LEU A 295 -3.39 -14.82 6.40
N PRO A 296 -3.19 -13.52 6.67
CA PRO A 296 -4.22 -12.50 6.44
C PRO A 296 -4.59 -12.31 4.96
N MET A 297 -3.71 -12.69 4.03
CA MET A 297 -3.95 -12.60 2.58
C MET A 297 -4.60 -13.87 2.01
N ILE A 298 -4.70 -14.94 2.81
CA ILE A 298 -5.39 -16.19 2.45
C ILE A 298 -6.88 -16.04 2.78
N ASP A 299 -7.52 -15.17 2.03
CA ASP A 299 -8.93 -14.82 2.15
C ASP A 299 -9.83 -15.67 1.22
N TYR A 300 -11.09 -15.29 1.12
CA TYR A 300 -12.05 -15.93 0.23
C TYR A 300 -11.62 -15.88 -1.26
N THR A 301 -11.05 -14.76 -1.70
CA THR A 301 -10.57 -14.57 -3.08
C THR A 301 -9.41 -15.53 -3.38
N PHE A 302 -8.46 -15.64 -2.47
CA PHE A 302 -7.36 -16.61 -2.59
C PHE A 302 -7.90 -18.05 -2.68
N MET A 303 -8.83 -18.42 -1.81
CA MET A 303 -9.43 -19.77 -1.81
C MET A 303 -10.22 -20.08 -3.08
N GLN A 304 -10.89 -19.10 -3.67
CA GLN A 304 -11.54 -19.26 -4.98
C GLN A 304 -10.52 -19.52 -6.09
N ILE A 305 -9.44 -18.75 -6.14
CA ILE A 305 -8.36 -18.91 -7.12
C ILE A 305 -7.67 -20.27 -6.96
N LEU A 306 -7.37 -20.66 -5.73
CA LEU A 306 -6.79 -21.97 -5.42
C LEU A 306 -7.71 -23.10 -5.92
N SER A 307 -9.00 -23.04 -5.60
CA SER A 307 -10.00 -24.02 -6.01
C SER A 307 -10.10 -24.12 -7.53
N ALA A 308 -10.11 -22.99 -8.24
CA ALA A 308 -10.16 -22.93 -9.70
C ALA A 308 -8.89 -23.58 -10.32
N ASN A 309 -7.71 -23.30 -9.77
CA ASN A 309 -6.46 -23.90 -10.23
C ASN A 309 -6.41 -25.43 -9.99
N ILE A 310 -6.91 -25.90 -8.84
CA ILE A 310 -7.03 -27.35 -8.55
C ILE A 310 -7.96 -28.00 -9.58
N GLN A 311 -9.10 -27.40 -9.86
CA GLN A 311 -10.06 -27.92 -10.83
C GLN A 311 -9.46 -27.97 -12.25
N GLU A 312 -8.77 -26.92 -12.67
CA GLU A 312 -8.12 -26.85 -13.98
C GLU A 312 -7.00 -27.90 -14.10
N ALA A 313 -6.12 -28.03 -13.08
CA ALA A 313 -5.09 -29.06 -13.07
C ALA A 313 -5.67 -30.48 -13.14
N THR A 314 -6.78 -30.71 -12.43
CA THR A 314 -7.49 -31.99 -12.45
C THR A 314 -8.10 -32.29 -13.83
N GLN A 315 -8.70 -31.31 -14.48
CA GLN A 315 -9.29 -31.43 -15.82
C GLN A 315 -8.22 -31.70 -16.90
N ARG A 316 -7.05 -31.10 -16.76
CA ARG A 316 -5.90 -31.32 -17.65
C ARG A 316 -5.15 -32.63 -17.38
N GLY A 317 -5.51 -33.36 -16.31
CA GLY A 317 -4.84 -34.58 -15.91
C GLY A 317 -3.42 -34.36 -15.33
N ASP A 318 -3.10 -33.13 -14.91
CA ASP A 318 -1.83 -32.81 -14.30
C ASP A 318 -1.86 -33.20 -12.80
N ILE A 319 -1.53 -34.46 -12.57
CA ILE A 319 -1.55 -35.09 -11.22
C ILE A 319 -0.54 -34.36 -10.31
N ASN A 320 0.61 -33.95 -10.84
CA ASN A 320 1.65 -33.29 -10.04
C ASN A 320 1.21 -31.90 -9.59
N ALA A 321 0.67 -31.08 -10.49
CA ALA A 321 0.13 -29.76 -10.14
C ALA A 321 -1.05 -29.89 -9.18
N SER A 322 -1.98 -30.82 -9.42
CA SER A 322 -3.14 -31.05 -8.56
C SER A 322 -2.73 -31.50 -7.14
N ALA A 323 -1.69 -32.34 -7.02
CA ALA A 323 -1.18 -32.79 -5.71
C ALA A 323 -0.46 -31.69 -4.92
N ARG A 324 0.21 -30.76 -5.64
CA ARG A 324 0.90 -29.62 -4.99
C ARG A 324 -0.05 -28.52 -4.53
N LEU A 325 -1.21 -28.38 -5.17
CA LEU A 325 -2.24 -27.40 -4.84
C LEU A 325 -3.17 -27.84 -3.71
N LYS A 326 -3.20 -29.12 -3.38
CA LYS A 326 -3.97 -29.73 -2.26
C LYS A 326 -3.18 -29.76 -0.97
#